data_df5e2a11614b65c296356b07286156f4
#
_entry.id   df5e2a11614b65c296356b07286156f4
#
_cell.length_a   1.000
_cell.length_b   1.000
_cell.length_c   1.000
_cell.angle_alpha   90.00
_cell.angle_beta   90.00
_cell.angle_gamma   90.00
#
_symmetry.space_group_name_H-M   'P 1'
#
loop_
_entity.id
_entity.type
_entity.pdbx_description
1 polymer ?
#
loop_
_entity_poly.entity_id
_entity_poly.type
_entity_poly.pdbx_seq_one_letter_code
_entity_poly.pdbx_strand_id
1 'polypeptide(L)'
;MQRSVDRILTTHVGSLIRPPDLVDAASERHAAPAGLDPAVLRAAVDDVVRRQVEIGIDVVNDGEYGKSGWSLYFLDRVTGFELREQELQPIGWLGRDLERFPDFFAHEMPYAQRGQPTEACVGPIRYRGHTELARDLDNLKSAAARAHPREVFVTSVAPGSAAYNGVNEHYASERDYLFAIAAALREEYQAVHRAGFVLQVDDALLANMYDTLVRQSPERYREWAELRVAALNYALEGIPPNRVRYHVCFGSWHVPHVADAPLEAIVDLVLAVNAQGYCIEAANVRHEHEWRVWENARFPKDKILIPGVVTHHTTTVEHPRLVADRIVRFAKLVGRENVIAGTDCGFAQSRKIQRVHPSVMWAKLEALVAGAALASEELF
;
A
#
# COMPACT_ATOMS: atom_id res chain seq x y z
N MET A 1 -5.71 -0.40 -17.12
CA MET A 1 -4.60 -1.28 -16.68
C MET A 1 -4.36 -2.36 -17.70
N GLN A 2 -3.12 -2.77 -17.89
CA GLN A 2 -2.73 -3.92 -18.72
C GLN A 2 -3.25 -5.23 -18.10
N ARG A 3 -3.44 -6.27 -18.95
CA ARG A 3 -3.87 -7.61 -18.55
C ARG A 3 -2.86 -8.66 -19.00
N SER A 4 -2.86 -9.81 -18.36
CA SER A 4 -2.04 -10.96 -18.69
C SER A 4 -2.61 -11.72 -19.89
N VAL A 5 -2.46 -11.19 -21.10
CA VAL A 5 -3.07 -11.77 -22.31
C VAL A 5 -2.18 -12.75 -23.07
N ASP A 6 -0.88 -12.60 -22.95
CA ASP A 6 0.16 -13.40 -23.64
C ASP A 6 1.09 -14.12 -22.65
N ARG A 7 1.15 -13.66 -21.44
CA ARG A 7 1.86 -14.21 -20.29
C ARG A 7 1.36 -13.57 -19.00
N ILE A 8 1.70 -14.14 -17.86
CA ILE A 8 1.46 -13.52 -16.56
C ILE A 8 2.34 -12.27 -16.43
N LEU A 9 1.72 -11.13 -16.17
CA LEU A 9 2.41 -9.89 -15.86
C LEU A 9 2.87 -9.85 -14.41
N THR A 10 3.91 -9.06 -14.13
CA THR A 10 4.53 -8.92 -12.81
C THR A 10 4.47 -7.47 -12.31
N THR A 11 4.31 -7.30 -11.01
CA THR A 11 4.31 -6.02 -10.32
C THR A 11 4.74 -6.19 -8.85
N HIS A 12 4.69 -5.09 -8.10
CA HIS A 12 4.82 -5.06 -6.64
C HIS A 12 3.89 -4.02 -6.04
N VAL A 13 3.88 -3.87 -4.70
CA VAL A 13 2.94 -2.97 -4.01
C VAL A 13 3.42 -1.52 -3.95
N GLY A 14 4.68 -1.23 -4.27
CA GLY A 14 5.13 0.15 -4.44
C GLY A 14 6.40 0.48 -3.66
N SER A 15 6.35 0.45 -2.35
CA SER A 15 7.46 0.85 -1.49
C SER A 15 8.65 -0.09 -1.61
N LEU A 16 9.76 0.40 -2.14
CA LEU A 16 11.04 -0.30 -2.23
C LEU A 16 12.06 0.30 -1.25
N ILE A 17 13.06 -0.52 -0.87
CA ILE A 17 14.07 -0.10 0.10
C ILE A 17 14.96 0.97 -0.54
N ARG A 18 15.04 2.12 0.12
CA ARG A 18 15.77 3.29 -0.34
C ARG A 18 17.27 3.09 -0.23
N PRO A 19 18.06 3.63 -1.16
CA PRO A 19 19.50 3.68 -1.03
C PRO A 19 19.91 4.56 0.18
N PRO A 20 21.10 4.31 0.78
CA PRO A 20 21.56 5.02 1.99
C PRO A 20 21.50 6.56 1.87
N ASP A 21 21.90 7.11 0.72
CA ASP A 21 21.90 8.56 0.49
C ASP A 21 20.52 9.22 0.65
N LEU A 22 19.43 8.46 0.39
CA LEU A 22 18.06 8.93 0.60
C LEU A 22 17.58 8.73 2.04
N VAL A 23 18.20 7.82 2.78
CA VAL A 23 17.89 7.57 4.21
C VAL A 23 18.55 8.61 5.09
N ASP A 24 19.83 8.89 4.86
CA ASP A 24 20.65 9.79 5.69
C ASP A 24 20.24 11.27 5.52
N ALA A 25 19.76 11.65 4.33
CA ALA A 25 19.27 13.00 4.06
C ALA A 25 17.92 13.32 4.74
N ALA A 26 17.32 12.37 5.43
CA ALA A 26 16.00 12.53 6.04
C ALA A 26 16.12 13.08 7.46
N SER A 27 15.65 14.32 7.68
CA SER A 27 15.27 14.77 9.01
C SER A 27 14.07 13.95 9.55
N GLU A 28 13.99 13.86 10.86
CA GLU A 28 12.89 13.21 11.57
C GLU A 28 11.56 13.89 11.25
N ARG A 29 10.45 13.17 11.38
CA ARG A 29 9.03 13.54 11.21
C ARG A 29 8.72 14.98 10.74
N HIS A 30 7.86 15.14 9.76
CA HIS A 30 7.27 16.39 9.22
C HIS A 30 8.22 17.37 8.52
N ALA A 31 9.46 17.07 8.38
CA ALA A 31 10.20 17.77 7.36
C ALA A 31 9.80 17.13 6.01
N ALA A 32 8.99 17.83 5.23
CA ALA A 32 9.23 17.78 3.78
C ALA A 32 10.74 17.67 3.62
N PRO A 33 11.29 16.88 2.68
CA PRO A 33 12.72 16.65 2.61
C PRO A 33 13.48 17.97 2.36
N ALA A 34 13.48 18.83 3.36
CA ALA A 34 14.27 20.04 3.45
C ALA A 34 15.71 19.59 3.65
N GLY A 35 16.33 19.13 2.58
CA GLY A 35 17.68 18.58 2.57
C GLY A 35 17.90 17.48 1.55
N LEU A 36 16.84 16.89 0.99
CA LEU A 36 17.01 15.91 -0.08
C LEU A 36 17.38 16.65 -1.39
N ASP A 37 18.59 16.45 -1.84
CA ASP A 37 19.03 17.01 -3.13
C ASP A 37 18.13 16.45 -4.25
N PRO A 38 17.44 17.33 -5.01
CA PRO A 38 16.58 16.89 -6.11
C PRO A 38 17.30 16.05 -7.17
N ALA A 39 18.60 16.28 -7.37
CA ALA A 39 19.41 15.51 -8.31
C ALA A 39 19.66 14.09 -7.80
N VAL A 40 19.94 13.93 -6.50
CA VAL A 40 20.11 12.61 -5.85
C VAL A 40 18.80 11.82 -5.91
N LEU A 41 17.66 12.44 -5.60
CA LEU A 41 16.35 11.80 -5.70
C LEU A 41 16.06 11.36 -7.14
N ARG A 42 16.29 12.22 -8.12
CA ARG A 42 16.09 11.90 -9.55
C ARG A 42 16.94 10.71 -9.97
N ALA A 43 18.23 10.71 -9.64
CA ALA A 43 19.14 9.62 -9.97
C ALA A 43 18.70 8.29 -9.32
N ALA A 44 18.26 8.33 -8.07
CA ALA A 44 17.75 7.15 -7.38
C ALA A 44 16.45 6.61 -8.00
N VAL A 45 15.53 7.49 -8.43
CA VAL A 45 14.29 7.09 -9.13
C VAL A 45 14.63 6.49 -10.50
N ASP A 46 15.59 7.08 -11.23
CA ASP A 46 16.06 6.53 -12.51
C ASP A 46 16.64 5.11 -12.33
N ASP A 47 17.47 4.92 -11.33
CA ASP A 47 18.10 3.62 -11.04
C ASP A 47 17.08 2.56 -10.63
N VAL A 48 16.15 2.89 -9.72
CA VAL A 48 15.16 1.91 -9.24
C VAL A 48 14.16 1.52 -10.33
N VAL A 49 13.74 2.44 -11.19
CA VAL A 49 12.85 2.12 -12.32
C VAL A 49 13.57 1.27 -13.36
N ARG A 50 14.80 1.64 -13.72
CA ARG A 50 15.64 0.86 -14.64
C ARG A 50 15.84 -0.56 -14.13
N ARG A 51 16.20 -0.73 -12.85
CA ARG A 51 16.45 -2.03 -12.24
C ARG A 51 15.20 -2.91 -12.19
N GLN A 52 14.03 -2.36 -11.91
CA GLN A 52 12.75 -3.09 -11.98
C GLN A 52 12.53 -3.67 -13.38
N VAL A 53 12.75 -2.88 -14.43
CA VAL A 53 12.60 -3.33 -15.82
C VAL A 53 13.65 -4.37 -16.19
N GLU A 54 14.91 -4.16 -15.81
CA GLU A 54 16.03 -5.10 -16.09
C GLU A 54 15.81 -6.49 -15.51
N ILE A 55 15.22 -6.60 -14.31
CA ILE A 55 14.89 -7.91 -13.73
C ILE A 55 13.57 -8.50 -14.27
N GLY A 56 12.81 -7.76 -15.09
CA GLY A 56 11.61 -8.24 -15.76
C GLY A 56 10.28 -7.90 -15.09
N ILE A 57 10.24 -6.89 -14.21
CA ILE A 57 8.96 -6.36 -13.68
C ILE A 57 8.27 -5.55 -14.76
N ASP A 58 6.98 -5.85 -15.01
CA ASP A 58 6.18 -5.22 -16.08
C ASP A 58 5.56 -3.89 -15.66
N VAL A 59 5.00 -3.85 -14.45
CA VAL A 59 4.28 -2.69 -13.92
C VAL A 59 5.07 -2.13 -12.75
N VAL A 60 5.74 -1.00 -12.99
CA VAL A 60 6.78 -0.42 -12.11
C VAL A 60 6.33 0.88 -11.46
N ASN A 61 7.06 1.32 -10.42
CA ASN A 61 6.92 2.65 -9.82
C ASN A 61 8.27 3.25 -9.39
N ASP A 62 8.22 4.42 -8.72
CA ASP A 62 9.38 5.15 -8.19
C ASP A 62 9.93 4.63 -6.86
N GLY A 63 9.44 3.50 -6.34
CA GLY A 63 9.80 2.95 -5.03
C GLY A 63 9.34 3.80 -3.84
N GLU A 64 8.53 4.81 -4.06
CA GLU A 64 8.12 5.83 -3.07
C GLU A 64 9.27 6.68 -2.52
N TYR A 65 10.33 6.83 -3.30
CA TYR A 65 11.56 7.47 -2.83
C TYR A 65 11.37 8.96 -2.47
N GLY A 66 10.39 9.65 -3.09
CA GLY A 66 10.05 11.04 -2.78
C GLY A 66 9.25 11.25 -1.50
N LYS A 67 8.73 10.17 -0.86
CA LYS A 67 7.84 10.25 0.30
C LYS A 67 8.58 9.99 1.62
N SER A 68 8.10 10.58 2.72
CA SER A 68 8.59 10.30 4.08
C SER A 68 8.20 8.89 4.57
N GLY A 69 7.04 8.41 4.17
CA GLY A 69 6.50 7.08 4.46
C GLY A 69 5.23 6.85 3.66
N TRP A 70 4.64 5.66 3.73
CA TRP A 70 3.48 5.28 2.93
C TRP A 70 2.20 6.07 3.27
N SER A 71 2.01 6.50 4.52
CA SER A 71 0.81 7.24 4.97
C SER A 71 1.11 8.61 5.57
N LEU A 72 2.19 8.74 6.36
CA LEU A 72 2.52 9.98 7.04
C LEU A 72 2.90 11.12 6.09
N TYR A 73 3.35 10.81 4.88
CA TYR A 73 3.64 11.83 3.86
C TYR A 73 2.43 12.73 3.57
N PHE A 74 1.21 12.25 3.81
CA PHE A 74 -0.02 13.02 3.65
C PHE A 74 -0.01 14.27 4.54
N LEU A 75 0.41 14.11 5.80
CA LEU A 75 0.50 15.23 6.75
C LEU A 75 1.50 16.32 6.29
N ASP A 76 2.55 15.91 5.59
CA ASP A 76 3.51 16.86 4.98
C ASP A 76 2.85 17.67 3.84
N ARG A 77 1.83 17.12 3.18
CA ARG A 77 1.17 17.65 1.99
C ARG A 77 -0.17 18.35 2.23
N VAL A 78 -0.58 18.52 3.48
CA VAL A 78 -1.84 19.21 3.83
C VAL A 78 -1.62 20.29 4.90
N THR A 79 -2.61 21.16 5.04
CA THR A 79 -2.73 22.11 6.17
C THR A 79 -3.67 21.53 7.23
N GLY A 80 -3.79 22.19 8.38
CA GLY A 80 -4.77 21.93 9.40
C GLY A 80 -4.32 21.01 10.50
N PHE A 81 -3.11 20.46 10.46
CA PHE A 81 -2.55 19.57 11.50
C PHE A 81 -1.45 20.24 12.33
N GLU A 82 -1.40 19.89 13.59
CA GLU A 82 -0.39 20.25 14.58
C GLU A 82 0.19 18.97 15.21
N LEU A 83 1.52 18.83 15.22
CA LEU A 83 2.19 17.76 15.97
C LEU A 83 2.29 18.13 17.46
N ARG A 84 1.77 17.28 18.34
CA ARG A 84 1.87 17.39 19.79
C ARG A 84 2.71 16.25 20.33
N GLU A 85 4.01 16.44 20.41
CA GLU A 85 4.98 15.40 20.78
C GLU A 85 4.77 14.81 22.17
N GLN A 86 4.24 15.62 23.11
CA GLN A 86 4.02 15.23 24.51
C GLN A 86 2.66 14.55 24.74
N GLU A 87 1.75 14.63 23.79
CA GLU A 87 0.45 13.97 23.84
C GLU A 87 0.51 12.64 23.09
N LEU A 88 0.43 11.52 23.81
CA LEU A 88 0.54 10.20 23.20
C LEU A 88 -0.84 9.56 23.01
N GLN A 89 -1.06 8.99 21.82
CA GLN A 89 -2.24 8.21 21.53
C GLN A 89 -1.96 6.71 21.50
N PRO A 90 -2.91 5.88 22.00
CA PRO A 90 -2.81 4.44 21.86
C PRO A 90 -2.74 4.00 20.40
N ILE A 91 -2.01 2.94 20.14
CA ILE A 91 -2.00 2.27 18.82
C ILE A 91 -3.19 1.32 18.77
N GLY A 92 -4.32 1.79 18.19
CA GLY A 92 -5.61 1.10 18.25
C GLY A 92 -5.69 -0.19 17.41
N TRP A 93 -4.82 -0.38 16.42
CA TRP A 93 -4.86 -1.53 15.52
C TRP A 93 -4.15 -2.79 16.05
N LEU A 94 -3.46 -2.71 17.20
CA LEU A 94 -2.79 -3.88 17.79
C LEU A 94 -3.77 -4.90 18.40
N GLY A 95 -4.96 -4.45 18.82
CA GLY A 95 -6.06 -5.30 19.25
C GLY A 95 -5.65 -6.41 20.24
N ARG A 96 -6.14 -7.63 19.99
CA ARG A 96 -5.86 -8.81 20.82
C ARG A 96 -4.41 -9.26 20.82
N ASP A 97 -3.63 -8.91 19.81
CA ASP A 97 -2.20 -9.28 19.78
C ASP A 97 -1.47 -8.69 20.99
N LEU A 98 -1.70 -7.41 21.28
CA LEU A 98 -1.10 -6.74 22.45
C LEU A 98 -1.57 -7.36 23.77
N GLU A 99 -2.84 -7.77 23.85
CA GLU A 99 -3.41 -8.40 25.07
C GLU A 99 -2.85 -9.82 25.27
N ARG A 100 -2.71 -10.59 24.17
CA ARG A 100 -2.30 -11.99 24.22
C ARG A 100 -0.80 -12.18 24.40
N PHE A 101 0.01 -11.25 23.90
CA PHE A 101 1.47 -11.35 23.90
C PHE A 101 2.14 -10.12 24.53
N PRO A 102 1.77 -9.74 25.78
CA PRO A 102 2.28 -8.51 26.41
C PRO A 102 3.81 -8.52 26.57
N ASP A 103 4.40 -9.68 26.86
CA ASP A 103 5.86 -9.82 27.04
C ASP A 103 6.60 -9.62 25.72
N PHE A 104 6.05 -10.12 24.61
CA PHE A 104 6.60 -9.88 23.28
C PHE A 104 6.63 -8.37 22.98
N PHE A 105 5.52 -7.66 23.17
CA PHE A 105 5.45 -6.23 22.88
C PHE A 105 6.32 -5.40 23.81
N ALA A 106 6.45 -5.80 25.08
CA ALA A 106 7.35 -5.13 26.03
C ALA A 106 8.82 -5.24 25.60
N HIS A 107 9.21 -6.35 24.97
CA HIS A 107 10.57 -6.62 24.54
C HIS A 107 10.86 -6.09 23.13
N GLU A 108 10.04 -6.47 22.14
CA GLU A 108 10.31 -6.20 20.71
C GLU A 108 9.76 -4.83 20.25
N MET A 109 8.67 -4.36 20.86
CA MET A 109 8.00 -3.11 20.48
C MET A 109 7.56 -2.28 21.70
N PRO A 110 8.50 -1.84 22.55
CA PRO A 110 8.13 -1.14 23.79
C PRO A 110 7.37 0.18 23.54
N TYR A 111 7.51 0.80 22.37
CA TYR A 111 6.74 1.96 21.99
C TYR A 111 5.25 1.66 21.74
N ALA A 112 4.90 0.43 21.41
CA ALA A 112 3.50 0.03 21.18
C ALA A 112 2.64 0.20 22.43
N GLN A 113 3.22 0.02 23.61
CA GLN A 113 2.55 0.22 24.90
C GLN A 113 2.48 1.71 25.30
N ARG A 114 3.44 2.53 24.84
CA ARG A 114 3.50 3.96 25.16
C ARG A 114 2.59 4.81 24.30
N GLY A 115 2.24 4.33 23.12
CA GLY A 115 1.53 5.11 22.11
C GLY A 115 2.46 5.91 21.19
N GLN A 116 1.85 6.73 20.35
CA GLN A 116 2.53 7.60 19.39
C GLN A 116 2.15 9.06 19.59
N PRO A 117 3.01 10.04 19.24
CA PRO A 117 2.68 11.45 19.29
C PRO A 117 1.41 11.77 18.49
N THR A 118 0.64 12.74 18.98
CA THR A 118 -0.63 13.14 18.41
C THR A 118 -0.44 14.13 17.28
N GLU A 119 -1.08 13.85 16.15
CA GLU A 119 -1.29 14.79 15.05
C GLU A 119 -2.70 15.37 15.17
N ALA A 120 -2.85 16.53 15.81
CA ALA A 120 -4.16 17.14 16.02
C ALA A 120 -4.62 17.92 14.78
N CYS A 121 -5.80 17.59 14.26
CA CYS A 121 -6.46 18.40 13.22
C CYS A 121 -7.17 19.57 13.90
N VAL A 122 -6.53 20.74 13.89
CA VAL A 122 -7.00 21.98 14.56
C VAL A 122 -7.55 23.03 13.60
N GLY A 123 -7.52 22.76 12.30
CA GLY A 123 -7.95 23.71 11.27
C GLY A 123 -8.39 23.04 9.97
N PRO A 124 -8.81 23.83 8.96
CA PRO A 124 -9.27 23.32 7.68
C PRO A 124 -8.17 22.55 6.95
N ILE A 125 -8.49 21.33 6.53
CA ILE A 125 -7.61 20.49 5.72
C ILE A 125 -7.65 20.99 4.27
N ARG A 126 -6.50 21.34 3.73
CA ARG A 126 -6.31 21.74 2.31
C ARG A 126 -5.03 21.12 1.79
N TYR A 127 -5.06 20.61 0.56
CA TYR A 127 -3.88 20.06 -0.10
C TYR A 127 -2.89 21.19 -0.45
N ARG A 128 -1.62 20.98 -0.14
CA ARG A 128 -0.50 21.90 -0.43
C ARG A 128 0.71 21.22 -1.07
N GLY A 129 0.65 19.91 -1.29
CA GLY A 129 1.76 19.08 -1.79
C GLY A 129 1.97 19.12 -3.30
N HIS A 130 1.50 20.16 -4.00
CA HIS A 130 1.54 20.23 -5.47
C HIS A 130 2.96 20.20 -6.04
N THR A 131 3.91 20.89 -5.40
CA THR A 131 5.31 20.98 -5.84
C THR A 131 6.02 19.63 -5.71
N GLU A 132 5.87 18.99 -4.55
CA GLU A 132 6.46 17.68 -4.27
C GLU A 132 5.86 16.61 -5.18
N LEU A 133 4.55 16.63 -5.37
CA LEU A 133 3.86 15.70 -6.27
C LEU A 133 4.31 15.90 -7.72
N ALA A 134 4.38 17.14 -8.21
CA ALA A 134 4.84 17.41 -9.56
C ALA A 134 6.27 16.91 -9.79
N ARG A 135 7.18 17.19 -8.83
CA ARG A 135 8.56 16.68 -8.86
C ARG A 135 8.59 15.13 -8.95
N ASP A 136 7.80 14.44 -8.10
CA ASP A 136 7.78 12.98 -8.04
C ASP A 136 7.24 12.40 -9.36
N LEU A 137 6.16 12.97 -9.91
CA LEU A 137 5.59 12.57 -11.20
C LEU A 137 6.55 12.83 -12.38
N ASP A 138 7.26 13.97 -12.39
CA ASP A 138 8.22 14.31 -13.44
C ASP A 138 9.46 13.38 -13.40
N ASN A 139 9.96 13.06 -12.21
CA ASN A 139 11.06 12.10 -12.03
C ASN A 139 10.66 10.72 -12.58
N LEU A 140 9.48 10.21 -12.17
CA LEU A 140 8.98 8.92 -12.62
C LEU A 140 8.71 8.90 -14.13
N LYS A 141 8.12 9.95 -14.69
CA LYS A 141 7.88 10.08 -16.13
C LYS A 141 9.18 10.06 -16.93
N SER A 142 10.20 10.77 -16.45
CA SER A 142 11.53 10.78 -17.04
C SER A 142 12.20 9.39 -17.01
N ALA A 143 12.15 8.72 -15.85
CA ALA A 143 12.71 7.39 -15.67
C ALA A 143 12.01 6.36 -16.57
N ALA A 144 10.68 6.36 -16.59
CA ALA A 144 9.87 5.48 -17.43
C ALA A 144 10.13 5.69 -18.94
N ALA A 145 10.33 6.94 -19.38
CA ALA A 145 10.66 7.24 -20.77
C ALA A 145 12.01 6.65 -21.22
N ARG A 146 12.94 6.41 -20.29
CA ARG A 146 14.25 5.77 -20.57
C ARG A 146 14.21 4.26 -20.43
N ALA A 147 13.49 3.74 -19.43
CA ALA A 147 13.46 2.32 -19.11
C ALA A 147 12.41 1.54 -19.91
N HIS A 148 11.39 2.21 -20.47
CA HIS A 148 10.32 1.63 -21.29
C HIS A 148 9.54 0.48 -20.60
N PRO A 149 9.05 0.63 -19.36
CA PRO A 149 8.23 -0.37 -18.70
C PRO A 149 6.91 -0.57 -19.45
N ARG A 150 6.25 -1.71 -19.25
CA ARG A 150 4.94 -2.00 -19.87
C ARG A 150 3.82 -1.10 -19.32
N GLU A 151 3.83 -0.80 -18.04
CA GLU A 151 2.93 0.15 -17.38
C GLU A 151 3.59 0.76 -16.14
N VAL A 152 3.09 1.91 -15.72
CA VAL A 152 3.62 2.65 -14.54
C VAL A 152 2.48 2.99 -13.60
N PHE A 153 2.71 2.82 -12.30
CA PHE A 153 1.77 3.22 -11.27
C PHE A 153 2.39 4.17 -10.24
N VAL A 154 1.54 4.93 -9.56
CA VAL A 154 1.90 5.81 -8.44
C VAL A 154 1.03 5.45 -7.25
N THR A 155 1.65 5.29 -6.08
CA THR A 155 0.93 5.01 -4.84
C THR A 155 0.38 6.29 -4.22
N SER A 156 -0.75 6.19 -3.52
CA SER A 156 -1.29 7.22 -2.64
C SER A 156 -2.08 6.58 -1.51
N VAL A 157 -2.10 7.22 -0.33
CA VAL A 157 -2.79 6.69 0.85
C VAL A 157 -4.32 6.81 0.70
N ALA A 158 -5.07 5.83 1.22
CA ALA A 158 -6.53 5.91 1.33
C ALA A 158 -6.98 6.94 2.38
N PRO A 159 -8.14 7.63 2.19
CA PRO A 159 -8.64 8.59 3.18
C PRO A 159 -8.81 8.01 4.58
N GLY A 160 -9.27 6.77 4.70
CA GLY A 160 -9.40 6.07 5.97
C GLY A 160 -8.09 5.89 6.70
N SER A 161 -7.05 5.49 5.98
CA SER A 161 -5.70 5.31 6.52
C SER A 161 -5.02 6.64 6.84
N ALA A 162 -5.26 7.69 6.04
CA ALA A 162 -4.77 9.04 6.34
C ALA A 162 -5.44 9.63 7.59
N ALA A 163 -6.76 9.43 7.75
CA ALA A 163 -7.53 9.90 8.89
C ALA A 163 -7.06 9.30 10.22
N TYR A 164 -6.59 8.06 10.21
CA TYR A 164 -6.07 7.40 11.41
C TYR A 164 -4.80 8.07 11.96
N ASN A 165 -4.02 8.71 11.11
CA ASN A 165 -2.79 9.40 11.52
C ASN A 165 -3.08 10.69 12.34
N GLY A 166 -4.34 11.15 12.42
CA GLY A 166 -4.69 12.39 13.10
C GLY A 166 -5.90 12.27 14.01
N VAL A 167 -6.00 13.19 14.97
CA VAL A 167 -7.16 13.36 15.86
C VAL A 167 -7.96 14.57 15.42
N ASN A 168 -9.23 14.37 15.19
CA ASN A 168 -10.13 15.45 14.81
C ASN A 168 -10.51 16.32 16.00
N GLU A 169 -10.07 17.57 16.00
CA GLU A 169 -10.49 18.63 16.94
C GLU A 169 -11.18 19.81 16.25
N HIS A 170 -11.25 19.79 14.91
CA HIS A 170 -11.79 20.91 14.15
C HIS A 170 -13.17 20.64 13.56
N TYR A 171 -13.40 19.47 12.98
CA TYR A 171 -14.65 19.14 12.29
C TYR A 171 -15.70 18.60 13.25
N ALA A 172 -16.98 18.95 13.00
CA ALA A 172 -18.09 18.61 13.86
C ALA A 172 -18.37 17.10 13.97
N SER A 173 -17.97 16.30 12.95
CA SER A 173 -18.18 14.87 12.93
C SER A 173 -16.99 14.13 12.32
N GLU A 174 -16.89 12.82 12.63
CA GLU A 174 -15.92 11.92 11.97
C GLU A 174 -16.13 11.89 10.45
N ARG A 175 -17.38 11.95 10.01
CA ARG A 175 -17.71 12.00 8.58
C ARG A 175 -17.15 13.25 7.91
N ASP A 176 -17.36 14.42 8.51
CA ASP A 176 -16.88 15.69 7.94
C ASP A 176 -15.33 15.71 7.86
N TYR A 177 -14.68 15.24 8.91
CA TYR A 177 -13.23 15.09 8.95
C TYR A 177 -12.71 14.15 7.85
N LEU A 178 -13.31 12.97 7.73
CA LEU A 178 -12.90 11.96 6.73
C LEU A 178 -13.12 12.47 5.29
N PHE A 179 -14.24 13.15 5.03
CA PHE A 179 -14.51 13.70 3.71
C PHE A 179 -13.65 14.93 3.37
N ALA A 180 -13.23 15.71 4.37
CA ALA A 180 -12.24 16.76 4.16
C ALA A 180 -10.87 16.20 3.73
N ILE A 181 -10.44 15.10 4.35
CA ILE A 181 -9.24 14.36 3.94
C ILE A 181 -9.41 13.80 2.52
N ALA A 182 -10.57 13.17 2.25
CA ALA A 182 -10.88 12.63 0.92
C ALA A 182 -10.86 13.71 -0.17
N ALA A 183 -11.36 14.91 0.12
CA ALA A 183 -11.32 16.05 -0.80
C ALA A 183 -9.88 16.51 -1.07
N ALA A 184 -9.02 16.56 -0.06
CA ALA A 184 -7.61 16.89 -0.24
C ALA A 184 -6.87 15.82 -1.06
N LEU A 185 -7.08 14.52 -0.77
CA LEU A 185 -6.49 13.41 -1.52
C LEU A 185 -6.98 13.34 -2.97
N ARG A 186 -8.23 13.76 -3.23
CA ARG A 186 -8.76 13.86 -4.60
C ARG A 186 -7.89 14.73 -5.50
N GLU A 187 -7.31 15.81 -4.98
CA GLU A 187 -6.39 16.67 -5.75
C GLU A 187 -5.13 15.88 -6.18
N GLU A 188 -4.55 15.09 -5.28
CA GLU A 188 -3.42 14.20 -5.54
C GLU A 188 -3.79 13.10 -6.54
N TYR A 189 -4.90 12.39 -6.33
CA TYR A 189 -5.37 11.31 -7.19
C TYR A 189 -5.62 11.78 -8.63
N GLN A 190 -6.27 12.93 -8.77
CA GLN A 190 -6.53 13.56 -10.07
C GLN A 190 -5.23 13.98 -10.77
N ALA A 191 -4.21 14.46 -10.04
CA ALA A 191 -2.93 14.82 -10.61
C ALA A 191 -2.18 13.60 -11.14
N VAL A 192 -2.18 12.47 -10.40
CA VAL A 192 -1.62 11.19 -10.85
C VAL A 192 -2.31 10.72 -12.13
N HIS A 193 -3.64 10.76 -12.16
CA HIS A 193 -4.42 10.37 -13.34
C HIS A 193 -4.12 11.26 -14.55
N ARG A 194 -4.09 12.60 -14.37
CA ARG A 194 -3.76 13.55 -15.46
C ARG A 194 -2.34 13.36 -15.98
N ALA A 195 -1.40 12.91 -15.15
CA ALA A 195 -0.04 12.57 -15.57
C ALA A 195 0.04 11.29 -16.45
N GLY A 196 -1.08 10.54 -16.57
CA GLY A 196 -1.20 9.34 -17.37
C GLY A 196 -0.81 8.04 -16.66
N PHE A 197 -0.57 8.07 -15.34
CA PHE A 197 -0.22 6.89 -14.56
C PHE A 197 -1.45 6.14 -14.03
N VAL A 198 -1.27 4.88 -13.66
CA VAL A 198 -2.22 4.13 -12.84
C VAL A 198 -2.09 4.61 -11.40
N LEU A 199 -3.19 4.94 -10.76
CA LEU A 199 -3.23 5.26 -9.34
C LEU A 199 -3.35 3.96 -8.53
N GLN A 200 -2.43 3.71 -7.60
CA GLN A 200 -2.65 2.74 -6.53
C GLN A 200 -3.08 3.47 -5.27
N VAL A 201 -4.15 2.99 -4.64
CA VAL A 201 -4.56 3.48 -3.32
C VAL A 201 -4.23 2.44 -2.27
N ASP A 202 -3.42 2.84 -1.27
CA ASP A 202 -2.96 1.97 -0.19
C ASP A 202 -3.83 2.15 1.05
N ASP A 203 -4.49 1.07 1.48
CA ASP A 203 -5.35 1.05 2.66
C ASP A 203 -4.97 -0.07 3.62
N ALA A 204 -4.45 0.30 4.77
CA ALA A 204 -4.13 -0.64 5.83
C ALA A 204 -5.26 -0.70 6.89
N LEU A 205 -5.95 0.42 7.11
CA LEU A 205 -6.85 0.51 8.25
C LEU A 205 -8.15 -0.26 8.06
N LEU A 206 -8.58 -0.47 6.81
CA LEU A 206 -9.76 -1.30 6.55
C LEU A 206 -9.60 -2.69 7.22
N ALA A 207 -8.45 -3.34 7.05
CA ALA A 207 -8.18 -4.63 7.66
C ALA A 207 -7.73 -4.52 9.13
N ASN A 208 -6.81 -3.61 9.44
CA ASN A 208 -6.16 -3.56 10.76
C ASN A 208 -7.09 -3.13 11.90
N MET A 209 -8.15 -2.37 11.62
CA MET A 209 -9.12 -1.98 12.64
C MET A 209 -10.23 -3.02 12.87
N TYR A 210 -10.24 -4.11 12.10
CA TYR A 210 -11.25 -5.16 12.19
C TYR A 210 -11.39 -5.70 13.60
N ASP A 211 -10.32 -6.25 14.18
CA ASP A 211 -10.37 -6.88 15.51
C ASP A 211 -10.84 -5.92 16.60
N THR A 212 -10.32 -4.70 16.60
CA THR A 212 -10.66 -3.70 17.60
C THR A 212 -12.14 -3.28 17.55
N LEU A 213 -12.71 -3.18 16.34
CA LEU A 213 -14.08 -2.71 16.16
C LEU A 213 -15.11 -3.85 16.21
N VAL A 214 -14.81 -5.02 15.63
CA VAL A 214 -15.71 -6.18 15.66
C VAL A 214 -15.96 -6.71 17.07
N ARG A 215 -15.01 -6.52 17.97
CA ARG A 215 -15.17 -6.84 19.41
C ARG A 215 -16.17 -5.95 20.12
N GLN A 216 -16.46 -4.75 19.60
CA GLN A 216 -17.53 -3.89 20.10
C GLN A 216 -18.87 -4.37 19.55
N SER A 217 -19.00 -4.49 18.24
CA SER A 217 -20.03 -5.28 17.53
C SER A 217 -19.62 -5.43 16.05
N PRO A 218 -20.09 -6.48 15.34
CA PRO A 218 -19.89 -6.62 13.90
C PRO A 218 -20.46 -5.43 13.09
N GLU A 219 -21.62 -4.90 13.53
CA GLU A 219 -22.31 -3.77 12.89
C GLU A 219 -21.44 -2.50 12.97
N ARG A 220 -20.78 -2.27 14.12
CA ARG A 220 -19.90 -1.12 14.30
C ARG A 220 -18.73 -1.14 13.34
N TYR A 221 -18.10 -2.31 13.16
CA TYR A 221 -17.04 -2.43 12.15
C TYR A 221 -17.58 -2.15 10.75
N ARG A 222 -18.75 -2.70 10.44
CA ARG A 222 -19.36 -2.57 9.10
C ARG A 222 -19.69 -1.10 8.78
N GLU A 223 -20.37 -0.40 9.66
CA GLU A 223 -20.68 1.03 9.50
C GLU A 223 -19.44 1.88 9.34
N TRP A 224 -18.42 1.60 10.16
CA TRP A 224 -17.14 2.28 10.12
C TRP A 224 -16.41 2.05 8.79
N ALA A 225 -16.38 0.83 8.30
CA ALA A 225 -15.72 0.45 7.06
C ALA A 225 -16.44 1.00 5.81
N GLU A 226 -17.77 0.91 5.78
CA GLU A 226 -18.60 1.46 4.70
C GLU A 226 -18.41 2.97 4.54
N LEU A 227 -18.30 3.70 5.64
CA LEU A 227 -18.00 5.14 5.61
C LEU A 227 -16.66 5.43 4.94
N ARG A 228 -15.63 4.59 5.20
CA ARG A 228 -14.30 4.74 4.61
C ARG A 228 -14.27 4.39 3.13
N VAL A 229 -14.96 3.33 2.74
CA VAL A 229 -15.16 2.99 1.31
C VAL A 229 -15.91 4.12 0.59
N ALA A 230 -16.93 4.70 1.20
CA ALA A 230 -17.67 5.83 0.62
C ALA A 230 -16.78 7.07 0.44
N ALA A 231 -15.93 7.39 1.43
CA ALA A 231 -14.99 8.50 1.35
C ALA A 231 -13.91 8.26 0.28
N LEU A 232 -13.41 7.02 0.15
CA LEU A 232 -12.47 6.65 -0.90
C LEU A 232 -13.11 6.77 -2.29
N ASN A 233 -14.31 6.24 -2.47
CA ASN A 233 -15.02 6.35 -3.75
C ASN A 233 -15.34 7.82 -4.13
N TYR A 234 -15.61 8.67 -3.15
CA TYR A 234 -15.71 10.12 -3.36
C TYR A 234 -14.38 10.72 -3.85
N ALA A 235 -13.25 10.34 -3.25
CA ALA A 235 -11.95 10.83 -3.69
C ALA A 235 -11.59 10.35 -5.11
N LEU A 236 -12.07 9.16 -5.51
CA LEU A 236 -11.85 8.56 -6.83
C LEU A 236 -12.79 9.08 -7.93
N GLU A 237 -13.81 9.89 -7.60
CA GLU A 237 -14.74 10.41 -8.61
C GLU A 237 -14.02 11.12 -9.78
N GLY A 238 -14.42 10.77 -11.01
CA GLY A 238 -13.83 11.29 -12.25
C GLY A 238 -12.57 10.55 -12.71
N ILE A 239 -12.09 9.53 -11.97
CA ILE A 239 -11.03 8.64 -12.41
C ILE A 239 -11.65 7.31 -12.85
N PRO A 240 -11.45 6.87 -14.11
CA PRO A 240 -11.99 5.60 -14.56
C PRO A 240 -11.42 4.43 -13.74
N PRO A 241 -12.24 3.41 -13.36
CA PRO A 241 -11.77 2.28 -12.57
C PRO A 241 -10.56 1.55 -13.18
N ASN A 242 -10.43 1.51 -14.50
CA ASN A 242 -9.28 0.90 -15.18
C ASN A 242 -7.98 1.71 -15.08
N ARG A 243 -7.98 2.82 -14.35
CA ARG A 243 -6.81 3.62 -13.98
C ARG A 243 -6.52 3.56 -12.48
N VAL A 244 -7.23 2.69 -11.74
CA VAL A 244 -7.12 2.55 -10.28
C VAL A 244 -6.82 1.10 -9.91
N ARG A 245 -5.85 0.90 -9.04
CA ARG A 245 -5.60 -0.34 -8.28
C ARG A 245 -5.70 -0.05 -6.78
N TYR A 246 -6.31 -0.94 -6.04
CA TYR A 246 -6.54 -0.81 -4.60
C TYR A 246 -5.75 -1.88 -3.86
N HIS A 247 -4.92 -1.47 -2.91
CA HIS A 247 -4.14 -2.37 -2.08
C HIS A 247 -4.67 -2.40 -0.65
N VAL A 248 -5.03 -3.59 -0.20
CA VAL A 248 -5.40 -3.86 1.20
C VAL A 248 -4.19 -4.45 1.91
N CYS A 249 -3.74 -3.77 2.95
CA CYS A 249 -2.62 -4.21 3.78
C CYS A 249 -3.14 -4.72 5.13
N PHE A 250 -2.68 -5.88 5.53
CA PHE A 250 -3.00 -6.48 6.84
C PHE A 250 -1.96 -6.15 7.93
N GLY A 251 -1.12 -5.17 7.67
CA GLY A 251 -0.06 -4.74 8.56
C GLY A 251 1.29 -5.41 8.26
N SER A 252 2.32 -4.56 8.08
CA SER A 252 3.68 -5.01 7.75
C SER A 252 4.58 -5.11 8.98
N TRP A 253 4.03 -5.19 10.17
CA TRP A 253 4.79 -5.28 11.40
C TRP A 253 5.22 -6.72 11.67
N HIS A 254 6.40 -6.92 12.27
CA HIS A 254 6.85 -8.24 12.73
C HIS A 254 6.23 -8.55 14.11
N VAL A 255 4.93 -8.81 14.11
CA VAL A 255 4.14 -9.14 15.31
C VAL A 255 3.42 -10.48 15.12
N PRO A 256 2.79 -11.04 16.16
CA PRO A 256 2.14 -12.36 16.06
C PRO A 256 0.99 -12.47 15.06
N HIS A 257 0.22 -11.39 14.81
CA HIS A 257 -0.86 -11.34 13.82
C HIS A 257 -1.93 -12.43 13.96
N VAL A 258 -2.30 -12.79 15.19
CA VAL A 258 -3.31 -13.84 15.45
C VAL A 258 -4.74 -13.33 15.36
N ALA A 259 -4.91 -12.02 15.18
CA ALA A 259 -6.20 -11.34 15.15
C ALA A 259 -6.43 -10.54 13.85
N ASP A 260 -5.70 -10.87 12.78
CA ASP A 260 -5.91 -10.26 11.46
C ASP A 260 -7.36 -10.47 10.98
N ALA A 261 -7.87 -9.51 10.22
CA ALA A 261 -9.18 -9.62 9.58
C ALA A 261 -9.21 -10.83 8.63
N PRO A 262 -10.17 -11.75 8.74
CA PRO A 262 -10.35 -12.75 7.70
C PRO A 262 -10.76 -12.07 6.38
N LEU A 263 -10.13 -12.43 5.26
CA LEU A 263 -10.48 -11.87 3.95
C LEU A 263 -11.97 -12.07 3.63
N GLU A 264 -12.54 -13.21 4.01
CA GLU A 264 -13.98 -13.50 3.83
C GLU A 264 -14.89 -12.44 4.48
N ALA A 265 -14.47 -11.85 5.60
CA ALA A 265 -15.26 -10.86 6.32
C ALA A 265 -15.22 -9.46 5.68
N ILE A 266 -14.26 -9.20 4.78
CA ILE A 266 -14.03 -7.86 4.22
C ILE A 266 -14.01 -7.82 2.69
N VAL A 267 -14.05 -8.96 2.01
CA VAL A 267 -13.89 -9.03 0.54
C VAL A 267 -14.94 -8.24 -0.22
N ASP A 268 -16.17 -8.17 0.27
CA ASP A 268 -17.23 -7.38 -0.33
C ASP A 268 -16.99 -5.87 -0.21
N LEU A 269 -16.44 -5.41 0.92
CA LEU A 269 -16.00 -4.03 1.12
C LEU A 269 -14.82 -3.68 0.18
N VAL A 270 -13.87 -4.61 0.05
CA VAL A 270 -12.74 -4.47 -0.88
C VAL A 270 -13.24 -4.30 -2.31
N LEU A 271 -14.14 -5.16 -2.76
CA LEU A 271 -14.71 -5.13 -4.11
C LEU A 271 -15.68 -3.95 -4.36
N ALA A 272 -16.17 -3.29 -3.28
CA ALA A 272 -16.99 -2.08 -3.38
C ALA A 272 -16.19 -0.81 -3.69
N VAL A 273 -14.85 -0.85 -3.61
CA VAL A 273 -13.99 0.25 -4.04
C VAL A 273 -13.98 0.34 -5.57
N ASN A 274 -14.12 1.56 -6.12
CA ASN A 274 -14.14 1.84 -7.55
C ASN A 274 -12.74 1.69 -8.20
N ALA A 275 -12.22 0.48 -8.21
CA ALA A 275 -10.95 0.10 -8.82
C ALA A 275 -11.14 -1.02 -9.85
N GLN A 276 -10.15 -1.23 -10.73
CA GLN A 276 -10.07 -2.41 -11.57
C GLN A 276 -9.13 -3.46 -10.97
N GLY A 277 -7.98 -3.05 -10.41
CA GLY A 277 -7.01 -3.94 -9.79
C GLY A 277 -7.16 -4.01 -8.28
N TYR A 278 -7.00 -5.21 -7.71
CA TYR A 278 -7.05 -5.43 -6.26
C TYR A 278 -5.81 -6.20 -5.82
N CYS A 279 -4.95 -5.53 -5.05
CA CYS A 279 -3.74 -6.11 -4.47
C CYS A 279 -4.06 -6.64 -3.07
N ILE A 280 -3.80 -7.93 -2.84
CA ILE A 280 -4.06 -8.62 -1.58
C ILE A 280 -2.86 -9.45 -1.15
N GLU A 281 -2.65 -9.60 0.16
CA GLU A 281 -1.66 -10.51 0.71
C GLU A 281 -2.10 -11.97 0.50
N ALA A 282 -1.23 -12.82 -0.04
CA ALA A 282 -1.54 -14.23 -0.32
C ALA A 282 -0.30 -15.16 -0.32
N ALA A 283 0.89 -14.67 0.04
CA ALA A 283 2.13 -15.46 0.10
C ALA A 283 2.61 -15.73 1.52
N ASN A 284 2.20 -14.93 2.50
CA ASN A 284 2.62 -15.12 3.88
C ASN A 284 1.77 -16.18 4.58
N VAL A 285 2.31 -16.75 5.65
CA VAL A 285 1.69 -17.85 6.40
C VAL A 285 0.34 -17.48 7.04
N ARG A 286 0.02 -16.19 7.17
CA ARG A 286 -1.22 -15.69 7.77
C ARG A 286 -2.39 -15.74 6.79
N HIS A 287 -2.14 -15.45 5.50
CA HIS A 287 -3.15 -15.23 4.48
C HIS A 287 -3.08 -16.21 3.29
N GLU A 288 -2.02 -17.04 3.18
CA GLU A 288 -1.87 -17.97 2.05
C GLU A 288 -3.07 -18.92 1.89
N HIS A 289 -3.73 -19.29 2.98
CA HIS A 289 -4.91 -20.17 2.94
C HIS A 289 -6.18 -19.50 2.39
N GLU A 290 -6.23 -18.17 2.32
CA GLU A 290 -7.42 -17.39 1.96
C GLU A 290 -7.68 -17.31 0.45
N TRP A 291 -6.85 -17.96 -0.39
CA TRP A 291 -7.19 -18.16 -1.80
C TRP A 291 -8.57 -18.82 -1.98
N ARG A 292 -9.04 -19.60 -0.99
CA ARG A 292 -10.37 -20.24 -0.97
C ARG A 292 -11.53 -19.26 -0.96
N VAL A 293 -11.33 -18.05 -0.49
CA VAL A 293 -12.35 -17.00 -0.52
C VAL A 293 -12.79 -16.73 -1.96
N TRP A 294 -11.85 -16.79 -2.91
CA TRP A 294 -12.12 -16.55 -4.33
C TRP A 294 -12.85 -17.69 -5.03
N GLU A 295 -12.98 -18.88 -4.43
CA GLU A 295 -13.85 -19.96 -4.92
C GLU A 295 -15.32 -19.58 -4.82
N ASN A 296 -15.68 -18.81 -3.77
CA ASN A 296 -17.05 -18.40 -3.46
C ASN A 296 -17.34 -16.93 -3.79
N ALA A 297 -16.32 -16.08 -3.75
CA ALA A 297 -16.44 -14.68 -4.14
C ALA A 297 -16.71 -14.59 -5.66
N ARG A 298 -17.81 -13.93 -6.02
CA ARG A 298 -18.12 -13.65 -7.44
C ARG A 298 -17.19 -12.56 -7.94
N PHE A 299 -15.93 -12.92 -8.23
CA PHE A 299 -14.97 -11.95 -8.76
C PHE A 299 -15.44 -11.45 -10.14
N PRO A 300 -15.64 -10.14 -10.33
CA PRO A 300 -16.16 -9.61 -11.59
C PRO A 300 -15.12 -9.80 -12.72
N LYS A 301 -15.59 -10.20 -13.91
CA LYS A 301 -14.71 -10.51 -15.08
C LYS A 301 -13.91 -9.31 -15.61
N ASP A 302 -14.38 -8.10 -15.34
CA ASP A 302 -13.72 -6.86 -15.73
C ASP A 302 -12.62 -6.43 -14.73
N LYS A 303 -12.52 -7.08 -13.58
CA LYS A 303 -11.53 -6.81 -12.54
C LYS A 303 -10.24 -7.62 -12.74
N ILE A 304 -9.20 -7.21 -12.04
CA ILE A 304 -7.87 -7.83 -12.03
C ILE A 304 -7.49 -8.10 -10.58
N LEU A 305 -7.17 -9.34 -10.27
CA LEU A 305 -6.61 -9.74 -8.98
C LEU A 305 -5.08 -9.65 -9.05
N ILE A 306 -4.48 -9.01 -8.06
CA ILE A 306 -3.03 -8.86 -7.93
C ILE A 306 -2.62 -9.52 -6.61
N PRO A 307 -2.59 -10.87 -6.57
CA PRO A 307 -2.20 -11.57 -5.35
C PRO A 307 -0.71 -11.39 -5.08
N GLY A 308 -0.35 -11.21 -3.81
CA GLY A 308 1.01 -11.39 -3.36
C GLY A 308 1.42 -12.85 -3.54
N VAL A 309 2.47 -13.10 -4.29
CA VAL A 309 3.03 -14.45 -4.52
C VAL A 309 4.42 -14.60 -3.94
N VAL A 310 5.01 -13.49 -3.49
CA VAL A 310 6.19 -13.41 -2.62
C VAL A 310 5.89 -12.51 -1.43
N THR A 311 6.35 -12.90 -0.24
CA THR A 311 6.13 -12.12 0.98
C THR A 311 7.23 -11.07 1.18
N HIS A 312 6.86 -9.93 1.73
CA HIS A 312 7.79 -8.88 2.15
C HIS A 312 8.37 -9.12 3.57
N HIS A 313 7.81 -10.06 4.31
CA HIS A 313 7.93 -10.18 5.76
C HIS A 313 9.15 -10.99 6.23
N THR A 314 9.68 -11.90 5.40
CA THR A 314 10.78 -12.80 5.77
C THR A 314 11.99 -12.62 4.87
N THR A 315 13.17 -12.95 5.39
CA THR A 315 14.41 -12.96 4.62
C THR A 315 14.56 -14.18 3.71
N THR A 316 13.66 -15.17 3.85
CA THR A 316 13.65 -16.34 2.96
C THR A 316 13.14 -15.96 1.59
N VAL A 317 13.92 -16.21 0.56
CA VAL A 317 13.53 -16.02 -0.84
C VAL A 317 12.71 -17.22 -1.30
N GLU A 318 11.56 -16.98 -1.87
CA GLU A 318 10.65 -18.00 -2.38
C GLU A 318 11.25 -18.74 -3.57
N HIS A 319 11.06 -20.07 -3.61
CA HIS A 319 11.47 -20.85 -4.78
C HIS A 319 10.53 -20.54 -5.96
N PRO A 320 11.03 -20.27 -7.18
CA PRO A 320 10.20 -19.91 -8.34
C PRO A 320 9.06 -20.89 -8.65
N ARG A 321 9.24 -22.19 -8.41
CA ARG A 321 8.14 -23.17 -8.59
C ARG A 321 6.98 -22.93 -7.60
N LEU A 322 7.27 -22.59 -6.33
CA LEU A 322 6.23 -22.24 -5.36
C LEU A 322 5.48 -20.98 -5.78
N VAL A 323 6.21 -19.98 -6.31
CA VAL A 323 5.60 -18.76 -6.85
C VAL A 323 4.68 -19.10 -8.03
N ALA A 324 5.12 -19.97 -8.96
CA ALA A 324 4.31 -20.42 -10.08
C ALA A 324 3.04 -21.14 -9.62
N ASP A 325 3.15 -22.05 -8.65
CA ASP A 325 2.00 -22.79 -8.12
C ASP A 325 0.94 -21.85 -7.51
N ARG A 326 1.37 -20.79 -6.82
CA ARG A 326 0.49 -19.73 -6.30
C ARG A 326 -0.21 -18.99 -7.43
N ILE A 327 0.52 -18.57 -8.46
CA ILE A 327 -0.05 -17.87 -9.63
C ILE A 327 -1.09 -18.74 -10.35
N VAL A 328 -0.73 -19.99 -10.67
CA VAL A 328 -1.61 -20.93 -11.36
C VAL A 328 -2.90 -21.18 -10.58
N ARG A 329 -2.82 -21.26 -9.25
CA ARG A 329 -3.98 -21.38 -8.37
C ARG A 329 -4.97 -20.22 -8.57
N PHE A 330 -4.50 -18.97 -8.51
CA PHE A 330 -5.36 -17.81 -8.73
C PHE A 330 -5.85 -17.71 -10.18
N ALA A 331 -5.02 -18.04 -11.16
CA ALA A 331 -5.41 -18.05 -12.57
C ALA A 331 -6.54 -19.02 -12.88
N LYS A 332 -6.57 -20.18 -12.21
CA LYS A 332 -7.67 -21.15 -12.31
C LYS A 332 -8.98 -20.67 -11.68
N LEU A 333 -8.92 -19.76 -10.69
CA LEU A 333 -10.09 -19.22 -9.99
C LEU A 333 -10.73 -18.04 -10.72
N VAL A 334 -9.92 -17.09 -11.18
CA VAL A 334 -10.42 -15.81 -11.69
C VAL A 334 -10.18 -15.61 -13.19
N GLY A 335 -9.51 -16.54 -13.86
CA GLY A 335 -9.06 -16.43 -15.26
C GLY A 335 -7.63 -15.91 -15.33
N ARG A 336 -6.78 -16.51 -16.16
CA ARG A 336 -5.36 -16.18 -16.29
C ARG A 336 -5.12 -14.73 -16.69
N GLU A 337 -5.97 -14.20 -17.58
CA GLU A 337 -5.92 -12.81 -18.05
C GLU A 337 -6.27 -11.79 -16.95
N ASN A 338 -6.87 -12.24 -15.86
CA ASN A 338 -7.29 -11.42 -14.72
C ASN A 338 -6.31 -11.49 -13.53
N VAL A 339 -5.14 -12.10 -13.71
CA VAL A 339 -4.11 -12.19 -12.65
C VAL A 339 -2.87 -11.42 -13.07
N ILE A 340 -2.37 -10.57 -12.17
CA ILE A 340 -1.01 -9.98 -12.25
C ILE A 340 -0.27 -10.44 -10.99
N ALA A 341 0.90 -11.06 -11.13
CA ALA A 341 1.67 -11.53 -9.99
C ALA A 341 2.32 -10.35 -9.24
N GLY A 342 2.07 -10.25 -7.94
CA GLY A 342 2.54 -9.15 -7.09
C GLY A 342 3.29 -9.60 -5.84
N THR A 343 3.60 -8.63 -4.98
CA THR A 343 4.12 -8.85 -3.61
C THR A 343 2.99 -8.67 -2.60
N ASP A 344 3.10 -9.31 -1.42
CA ASP A 344 2.12 -9.16 -0.35
C ASP A 344 1.94 -7.68 0.05
N CYS A 345 3.05 -7.01 0.33
CA CYS A 345 3.09 -5.59 0.68
C CYS A 345 4.40 -4.96 0.22
N GLY A 346 4.61 -3.68 0.52
CA GLY A 346 5.85 -2.97 0.25
C GLY A 346 6.98 -3.38 1.20
N PHE A 347 8.22 -3.27 0.74
CA PHE A 347 9.41 -3.69 1.50
C PHE A 347 9.93 -2.63 2.48
N ALA A 348 9.43 -1.38 2.40
CA ALA A 348 9.85 -0.29 3.28
C ALA A 348 8.68 0.65 3.60
N GLN A 349 8.22 0.68 4.84
CA GLN A 349 7.07 1.48 5.26
C GLN A 349 7.40 2.98 5.42
N SER A 350 8.68 3.28 5.60
CA SER A 350 9.20 4.64 5.63
C SER A 350 10.67 4.64 5.22
N ARG A 351 11.30 5.81 5.22
CA ARG A 351 12.73 5.94 4.92
C ARG A 351 13.62 5.12 5.85
N LYS A 352 13.24 4.97 7.12
CA LYS A 352 14.02 4.27 8.16
C LYS A 352 13.51 2.86 8.48
N ILE A 353 12.30 2.49 8.01
CA ILE A 353 11.69 1.20 8.35
C ILE A 353 11.67 0.33 7.10
N GLN A 354 12.55 -0.66 7.08
CA GLN A 354 12.62 -1.70 6.05
C GLN A 354 12.38 -3.08 6.68
N ARG A 355 11.84 -4.03 5.91
CA ARG A 355 11.48 -5.36 6.42
C ARG A 355 12.56 -6.40 6.16
N VAL A 356 13.34 -6.24 5.11
CA VAL A 356 14.43 -7.14 4.73
C VAL A 356 15.63 -6.33 4.26
N HIS A 357 16.76 -6.98 4.07
CA HIS A 357 17.92 -6.34 3.44
C HIS A 357 17.65 -6.03 1.95
N PRO A 358 18.18 -4.93 1.37
CA PRO A 358 17.94 -4.58 -0.04
C PRO A 358 18.26 -5.70 -1.03
N SER A 359 19.34 -6.46 -0.82
CA SER A 359 19.67 -7.59 -1.70
C SER A 359 18.65 -8.73 -1.65
N VAL A 360 18.02 -8.96 -0.48
CA VAL A 360 16.97 -9.94 -0.32
C VAL A 360 15.69 -9.47 -1.02
N MET A 361 15.34 -8.19 -0.92
CA MET A 361 14.22 -7.61 -1.66
C MET A 361 14.35 -7.86 -3.17
N TRP A 362 15.53 -7.57 -3.75
CA TRP A 362 15.74 -7.79 -5.18
C TRP A 362 15.69 -9.27 -5.56
N ALA A 363 16.30 -10.16 -4.77
CA ALA A 363 16.21 -11.60 -4.99
C ALA A 363 14.78 -12.14 -4.94
N LYS A 364 13.92 -11.58 -4.07
CA LYS A 364 12.48 -11.92 -4.03
C LYS A 364 11.74 -11.45 -5.29
N LEU A 365 12.06 -10.26 -5.79
CA LEU A 365 11.47 -9.75 -7.04
C LEU A 365 11.96 -10.56 -8.26
N GLU A 366 13.22 -11.00 -8.28
CA GLU A 366 13.72 -11.94 -9.30
C GLU A 366 13.01 -13.29 -9.23
N ALA A 367 12.78 -13.83 -8.03
CA ALA A 367 12.03 -15.06 -7.83
C ALA A 367 10.55 -14.93 -8.28
N LEU A 368 9.93 -13.75 -8.06
CA LEU A 368 8.59 -13.43 -8.56
C LEU A 368 8.55 -13.50 -10.09
N VAL A 369 9.49 -12.87 -10.76
CA VAL A 369 9.59 -12.87 -12.25
C VAL A 369 9.83 -14.28 -12.78
N ALA A 370 10.78 -15.02 -12.19
CA ALA A 370 11.06 -16.40 -12.59
C ALA A 370 9.83 -17.32 -12.38
N GLY A 371 9.10 -17.15 -11.30
CA GLY A 371 7.87 -17.89 -11.04
C GLY A 371 6.74 -17.52 -12.01
N ALA A 372 6.62 -16.25 -12.38
CA ALA A 372 5.64 -15.80 -13.38
C ALA A 372 5.95 -16.37 -14.78
N ALA A 373 7.24 -16.50 -15.14
CA ALA A 373 7.65 -17.16 -16.37
C ALA A 373 7.21 -18.65 -16.38
N LEU A 374 7.51 -19.40 -15.32
CA LEU A 374 7.08 -20.79 -15.17
C LEU A 374 5.55 -20.96 -15.20
N ALA A 375 4.81 -20.06 -14.55
CA ALA A 375 3.35 -20.06 -14.59
C ALA A 375 2.82 -19.74 -16.00
N SER A 376 3.50 -18.88 -16.74
CA SER A 376 3.12 -18.55 -18.12
C SER A 376 3.27 -19.75 -19.06
N GLU A 377 4.36 -20.52 -18.94
CA GLU A 377 4.55 -21.79 -19.71
C GLU A 377 3.43 -22.81 -19.46
N GLU A 378 2.82 -22.81 -18.23
CA GLU A 378 1.71 -23.71 -17.91
C GLU A 378 0.36 -23.19 -18.40
N LEU A 379 0.17 -21.87 -18.42
CA LEU A 379 -1.13 -21.25 -18.63
C LEU A 379 -1.38 -20.78 -20.06
N PHE A 380 -0.32 -20.50 -20.85
CA PHE A 380 -0.41 -19.96 -22.21
C PHE A 380 0.25 -20.87 -23.24
#